data_c40debcb231e06ca4dfdf8f001de9246
#
_entry.id   c40debcb231e06ca4dfdf8f001de9246
#
_cell.length_a   1.000
_cell.length_b   1.000
_cell.length_c   1.000
_cell.angle_alpha   90.00
_cell.angle_beta   90.00
_cell.angle_gamma   90.00
#
_symmetry.space_group_name_H-M   'P 1'
#
loop_
_entity.id
_entity.type
_entity.pdbx_description
1 polymer ?
#
loop_
_entity_poly.entity_id
_entity_poly.type
_entity_poly.pdbx_seq_one_letter_code
_entity_poly.pdbx_strand_id
1 'polypeptide(L)'
;MTFRFLRQIGAFAAASLLCAVPASAQDEPFDEYLESVAMKARSEGVRQSAIDSVFTGLTPNDRVLALDRENVSSSGSGTSTGFPSMAGYLARHNTASRINGGVRKLAQVRSIGAEVERQYGVPAEIIVAIWGHETAYGQVMGGFDLPRSLATLAWEGRRRALFERELIDVLKMVDQGVPRSRLEGSWAGAFGNGQFLPSVYLRLAVDGDGDGSRDIWNSDVDTMHSIANYFRDAGWRTGEPWAVRAYVPNSADRSGIENHVNSPVCPRVHERHSRWLTVREWRERGVEPRSPIADDTMAALFEPDGPAEPGYLLTQNYRVILEYNCSNYYAMSVGLLADEISR
;
A
#
# COMPACT_ATOMS: atom_id res chain seq x y z
N MET A 1 65.05 46.13 -21.32
CA MET A 1 65.01 44.65 -21.29
C MET A 1 63.60 44.24 -21.63
N THR A 2 63.41 43.86 -22.86
CA THR A 2 62.14 43.54 -23.50
C THR A 2 61.96 42.06 -23.54
N PHE A 3 60.93 41.49 -22.92
CA PHE A 3 60.52 40.10 -23.07
C PHE A 3 59.25 40.05 -23.89
N ARG A 4 59.35 39.41 -25.06
CA ARG A 4 58.26 39.02 -25.97
C ARG A 4 57.54 37.78 -25.41
N PHE A 5 56.20 37.85 -25.19
CA PHE A 5 55.39 36.68 -25.02
C PHE A 5 54.78 36.23 -26.34
N LEU A 6 55.08 34.99 -26.74
CA LEU A 6 54.44 34.29 -27.84
C LEU A 6 52.98 33.90 -27.44
N ARG A 7 52.07 34.26 -28.31
CA ARG A 7 50.68 33.74 -28.26
C ARG A 7 50.67 32.35 -28.89
N GLN A 8 50.36 31.33 -28.10
CA GLN A 8 49.90 30.04 -28.59
C GLN A 8 48.41 30.07 -28.74
N ILE A 9 47.89 29.84 -29.96
CA ILE A 9 46.49 29.65 -30.27
C ILE A 9 46.20 28.17 -30.05
N GLY A 10 45.52 27.84 -28.94
CA GLY A 10 44.99 26.49 -28.70
C GLY A 10 43.62 26.39 -29.35
N ALA A 11 43.47 25.46 -30.30
CA ALA A 11 42.20 25.09 -30.89
C ALA A 11 41.38 24.30 -29.87
N PHE A 12 40.26 24.86 -29.37
CA PHE A 12 39.29 24.12 -28.61
C PHE A 12 38.41 23.30 -29.56
N ALA A 13 38.61 21.98 -29.54
CA ALA A 13 37.66 21.06 -30.15
C ALA A 13 36.42 20.98 -29.24
N ALA A 14 35.31 21.52 -29.72
CA ALA A 14 34.02 21.36 -29.09
C ALA A 14 33.55 19.90 -29.24
N ALA A 15 33.70 19.10 -28.20
CA ALA A 15 33.07 17.80 -28.11
C ALA A 15 31.57 18.02 -27.86
N SER A 16 30.77 17.83 -28.89
CA SER A 16 29.30 17.79 -28.81
C SER A 16 28.92 16.56 -27.97
N LEU A 17 28.60 16.75 -26.70
CA LEU A 17 27.87 15.74 -25.94
C LEU A 17 26.48 15.63 -26.57
N LEU A 18 26.28 14.58 -27.35
CA LEU A 18 24.94 14.10 -27.67
C LEU A 18 24.31 13.62 -26.36
N CYS A 19 23.46 14.47 -25.73
CA CYS A 19 22.51 14.01 -24.74
C CYS A 19 21.60 13.01 -25.44
N ALA A 20 21.80 11.72 -25.20
CA ALA A 20 20.82 10.71 -25.56
C ALA A 20 19.53 11.04 -24.78
N VAL A 21 18.52 11.53 -25.48
CA VAL A 21 17.15 11.59 -24.98
C VAL A 21 16.79 10.14 -24.66
N PRO A 22 16.32 9.81 -23.46
CA PRO A 22 15.86 8.45 -23.22
C PRO A 22 14.76 8.15 -24.23
N ALA A 23 14.94 7.10 -25.01
CA ALA A 23 13.93 6.61 -25.93
C ALA A 23 12.63 6.43 -25.15
N SER A 24 11.50 6.84 -25.72
CA SER A 24 10.21 6.59 -25.08
C SER A 24 10.05 5.08 -24.96
N ALA A 25 9.56 4.62 -23.84
CA ALA A 25 9.49 3.19 -23.51
C ALA A 25 8.69 2.35 -24.54
N GLN A 26 7.89 2.99 -25.38
CA GLN A 26 7.09 2.36 -26.45
C GLN A 26 7.86 2.10 -27.76
N ASP A 27 9.13 2.48 -27.86
CA ASP A 27 9.95 2.24 -29.05
C ASP A 27 10.60 0.84 -29.07
N GLU A 28 10.55 0.11 -27.94
CA GLU A 28 11.07 -1.25 -27.81
C GLU A 28 9.93 -2.27 -28.03
N PRO A 29 10.06 -3.27 -28.93
CA PRO A 29 9.10 -4.35 -29.06
C PRO A 29 8.87 -5.09 -27.74
N PHE A 30 7.63 -5.51 -27.49
CA PHE A 30 7.26 -6.13 -26.21
C PHE A 30 8.03 -7.43 -25.93
N ASP A 31 8.29 -8.22 -26.95
CA ASP A 31 9.07 -9.46 -26.87
C ASP A 31 10.54 -9.19 -26.53
N GLU A 32 11.17 -8.19 -27.13
CA GLU A 32 12.53 -7.76 -26.77
C GLU A 32 12.60 -7.25 -25.33
N TYR A 33 11.57 -6.52 -24.90
CA TYR A 33 11.44 -6.10 -23.51
C TYR A 33 11.38 -7.31 -22.57
N LEU A 34 10.54 -8.33 -22.86
CA LEU A 34 10.47 -9.56 -22.05
C LEU A 34 11.81 -10.30 -22.01
N GLU A 35 12.56 -10.33 -23.10
CA GLU A 35 13.91 -10.93 -23.10
C GLU A 35 14.85 -10.17 -22.15
N SER A 36 14.77 -8.84 -22.13
CA SER A 36 15.57 -8.02 -21.21
C SER A 36 15.23 -8.32 -19.74
N VAL A 37 13.94 -8.47 -19.41
CA VAL A 37 13.48 -8.86 -18.08
C VAL A 37 13.91 -10.30 -17.73
N ALA A 38 13.83 -11.22 -18.70
CA ALA A 38 14.30 -12.59 -18.53
C ALA A 38 15.80 -12.68 -18.20
N MET A 39 16.63 -11.84 -18.84
CA MET A 39 18.07 -11.74 -18.51
C MET A 39 18.28 -11.26 -17.06
N LYS A 40 17.55 -10.24 -16.63
CA LYS A 40 17.60 -9.73 -15.24
C LYS A 40 17.16 -10.80 -14.25
N ALA A 41 16.03 -11.46 -14.49
CA ALA A 41 15.52 -12.50 -13.61
C ALA A 41 16.53 -13.67 -13.46
N ARG A 42 17.19 -14.11 -14.58
CA ARG A 42 18.26 -15.11 -14.51
C ARG A 42 19.45 -14.63 -13.68
N SER A 43 19.84 -13.38 -13.81
CA SER A 43 20.94 -12.82 -12.99
C SER A 43 20.61 -12.78 -11.50
N GLU A 44 19.31 -12.78 -11.16
CA GLU A 44 18.79 -12.89 -9.79
C GLU A 44 18.51 -14.35 -9.36
N GLY A 45 18.88 -15.34 -10.18
CA GLY A 45 18.82 -16.77 -9.84
C GLY A 45 17.53 -17.48 -10.23
N VAL A 46 16.61 -16.83 -10.96
CA VAL A 46 15.37 -17.48 -11.43
C VAL A 46 15.67 -18.50 -12.52
N ARG A 47 15.15 -19.72 -12.37
CA ARG A 47 15.32 -20.80 -13.35
C ARG A 47 14.62 -20.49 -14.66
N GLN A 48 15.24 -20.89 -15.78
CA GLN A 48 14.68 -20.68 -17.10
C GLN A 48 13.29 -21.30 -17.26
N SER A 49 13.03 -22.46 -16.65
CA SER A 49 11.71 -23.11 -16.71
C SER A 49 10.58 -22.26 -16.09
N ALA A 50 10.87 -21.51 -15.03
CA ALA A 50 9.90 -20.57 -14.43
C ALA A 50 9.63 -19.39 -15.37
N ILE A 51 10.69 -18.84 -15.98
CA ILE A 51 10.58 -17.74 -16.96
C ILE A 51 9.74 -18.19 -18.17
N ASP A 52 10.05 -19.34 -18.73
CA ASP A 52 9.33 -19.88 -19.90
C ASP A 52 7.85 -20.13 -19.59
N SER A 53 7.55 -20.65 -18.41
CA SER A 53 6.16 -20.92 -17.98
C SER A 53 5.31 -19.66 -17.86
N VAL A 54 5.95 -18.50 -17.64
CA VAL A 54 5.26 -17.21 -17.47
C VAL A 54 5.25 -16.41 -18.78
N PHE A 55 6.35 -16.39 -19.54
CA PHE A 55 6.52 -15.49 -20.68
C PHE A 55 6.08 -16.11 -22.00
N THR A 56 6.01 -17.45 -22.13
CA THR A 56 5.60 -18.08 -23.38
C THR A 56 4.21 -17.63 -23.81
N GLY A 57 4.13 -16.98 -24.98
CA GLY A 57 2.88 -16.48 -25.54
C GLY A 57 2.30 -15.24 -24.82
N LEU A 58 3.07 -14.59 -23.93
CA LEU A 58 2.61 -13.37 -23.27
C LEU A 58 2.52 -12.21 -24.27
N THR A 59 1.42 -11.49 -24.25
CA THR A 59 1.17 -10.32 -25.10
C THR A 59 0.70 -9.13 -24.27
N PRO A 60 0.87 -7.89 -24.70
CA PRO A 60 0.36 -6.73 -23.99
C PRO A 60 -1.15 -6.80 -23.77
N ASN A 61 -1.64 -6.07 -22.78
CA ASN A 61 -3.06 -5.97 -22.44
C ASN A 61 -3.55 -4.53 -22.58
N ASP A 62 -4.27 -4.23 -23.66
CA ASP A 62 -4.78 -2.89 -23.95
C ASP A 62 -5.74 -2.37 -22.87
N ARG A 63 -6.49 -3.29 -22.21
CA ARG A 63 -7.40 -2.89 -21.12
C ARG A 63 -6.63 -2.40 -19.89
N VAL A 64 -5.48 -3.01 -19.60
CA VAL A 64 -4.58 -2.56 -18.53
C VAL A 64 -4.04 -1.16 -18.84
N LEU A 65 -3.60 -0.92 -20.08
CA LEU A 65 -3.14 0.42 -20.51
C LEU A 65 -4.26 1.47 -20.38
N ALA A 66 -5.48 1.13 -20.78
CA ALA A 66 -6.62 2.03 -20.65
C ALA A 66 -6.91 2.39 -19.19
N LEU A 67 -6.95 1.40 -18.31
CA LEU A 67 -7.18 1.59 -16.87
C LEU A 67 -6.07 2.44 -16.21
N ASP A 68 -4.82 2.22 -16.60
CA ASP A 68 -3.71 3.02 -16.08
C ASP A 68 -3.80 4.48 -16.49
N ARG A 69 -4.19 4.77 -17.73
CA ARG A 69 -4.42 6.15 -18.24
C ARG A 69 -5.61 6.83 -17.57
N GLU A 70 -6.71 6.10 -17.36
CA GLU A 70 -7.89 6.60 -16.64
C GLU A 70 -7.53 6.98 -15.20
N ASN A 71 -6.73 6.17 -14.51
CA ASN A 71 -6.27 6.43 -13.15
C ASN A 71 -5.38 7.70 -13.06
N VAL A 72 -4.51 7.91 -14.03
CA VAL A 72 -3.70 9.14 -14.13
C VAL A 72 -4.57 10.37 -14.35
N SER A 73 -5.51 10.29 -15.27
CA SER A 73 -6.41 11.41 -15.61
C SER A 73 -7.26 11.82 -14.41
N SER A 74 -7.75 10.86 -13.63
CA SER A 74 -8.53 11.12 -12.43
C SER A 74 -7.68 11.71 -11.29
N SER A 75 -6.40 11.37 -11.23
CA SER A 75 -5.47 11.88 -10.21
C SER A 75 -4.91 13.27 -10.54
N GLY A 76 -4.90 13.66 -11.82
CA GLY A 76 -4.31 14.90 -12.33
C GLY A 76 -5.29 16.04 -12.57
N SER A 77 -6.59 15.80 -12.58
CA SER A 77 -7.56 16.87 -12.68
C SER A 77 -7.72 17.55 -11.33
N GLY A 78 -6.96 18.62 -11.12
CA GLY A 78 -7.04 19.51 -9.95
C GLY A 78 -8.35 20.29 -9.83
N THR A 79 -9.38 19.92 -10.55
CA THR A 79 -10.75 20.24 -10.21
C THR A 79 -11.15 19.26 -9.12
N SER A 80 -11.14 19.74 -7.90
CA SER A 80 -11.73 19.08 -6.75
C SER A 80 -13.23 18.88 -6.99
N THR A 81 -13.57 17.92 -7.81
CA THR A 81 -14.83 17.20 -7.63
C THR A 81 -14.56 16.38 -6.38
N GLY A 82 -14.66 17.11 -5.25
CA GLY A 82 -14.14 16.72 -3.98
C GLY A 82 -14.42 15.27 -3.69
N PHE A 83 -13.40 14.57 -3.22
CA PHE A 83 -13.72 13.44 -2.36
C PHE A 83 -14.80 13.93 -1.40
N PRO A 84 -15.85 13.14 -1.17
CA PRO A 84 -16.84 13.50 -0.18
C PRO A 84 -16.13 13.77 1.15
N SER A 85 -16.80 14.45 2.06
CA SER A 85 -16.43 14.45 3.46
C SER A 85 -16.06 13.03 3.91
N MET A 86 -15.26 12.89 4.95
CA MET A 86 -14.96 11.57 5.54
C MET A 86 -16.27 10.81 5.83
N ALA A 87 -17.28 11.48 6.39
CA ALA A 87 -18.59 10.90 6.60
C ALA A 87 -19.21 10.35 5.30
N GLY A 88 -19.13 11.09 4.21
CA GLY A 88 -19.64 10.64 2.91
C GLY A 88 -18.84 9.49 2.30
N TYR A 89 -17.53 9.42 2.55
CA TYR A 89 -16.70 8.27 2.16
C TYR A 89 -17.07 7.02 2.97
N LEU A 90 -17.16 7.14 4.30
CA LEU A 90 -17.53 6.06 5.20
C LEU A 90 -18.91 5.47 4.86
N ALA A 91 -19.90 6.31 4.58
CA ALA A 91 -21.24 5.85 4.20
C ALA A 91 -21.23 4.96 2.94
N ARG A 92 -20.30 5.19 2.02
CA ARG A 92 -20.14 4.38 0.80
C ARG A 92 -19.30 3.13 0.99
N HIS A 93 -18.34 3.15 1.92
CA HIS A 93 -17.39 2.05 2.09
C HIS A 93 -17.72 1.15 3.28
N ASN A 94 -18.19 1.69 4.41
CA ASN A 94 -18.60 0.91 5.58
C ASN A 94 -20.11 0.66 5.56
N THR A 95 -20.59 0.08 4.46
CA THR A 95 -22.00 -0.25 4.29
C THR A 95 -22.45 -1.35 5.25
N ALA A 96 -23.76 -1.43 5.53
CA ALA A 96 -24.34 -2.53 6.33
C ALA A 96 -23.96 -3.92 5.77
N SER A 97 -23.87 -4.07 4.44
CA SER A 97 -23.44 -5.31 3.81
C SER A 97 -21.99 -5.67 4.19
N ARG A 98 -21.07 -4.70 4.14
CA ARG A 98 -19.66 -4.92 4.53
C ARG A 98 -19.53 -5.20 6.02
N ILE A 99 -20.20 -4.45 6.88
CA ILE A 99 -20.21 -4.68 8.34
C ILE A 99 -20.75 -6.09 8.64
N ASN A 100 -21.92 -6.45 8.13
CA ASN A 100 -22.49 -7.78 8.34
C ASN A 100 -21.61 -8.91 7.76
N GLY A 101 -20.93 -8.66 6.63
CA GLY A 101 -19.92 -9.55 6.08
C GLY A 101 -18.75 -9.76 7.05
N GLY A 102 -18.25 -8.67 7.64
CA GLY A 102 -17.16 -8.70 8.61
C GLY A 102 -17.51 -9.43 9.90
N VAL A 103 -18.70 -9.18 10.45
CA VAL A 103 -19.20 -9.92 11.64
C VAL A 103 -19.22 -11.43 11.37
N ARG A 104 -19.75 -11.85 10.20
CA ARG A 104 -19.74 -13.29 9.82
C ARG A 104 -18.33 -13.83 9.64
N LYS A 105 -17.45 -13.11 8.92
CA LYS A 105 -16.07 -13.56 8.70
C LYS A 105 -15.30 -13.63 10.03
N LEU A 106 -15.42 -12.64 10.91
CA LEU A 106 -14.78 -12.65 12.22
C LEU A 106 -15.25 -13.85 13.08
N ALA A 107 -16.53 -14.18 13.03
CA ALA A 107 -17.06 -15.37 13.69
C ALA A 107 -16.50 -16.68 13.10
N GLN A 108 -16.35 -16.76 11.77
CA GLN A 108 -15.79 -17.93 11.08
C GLN A 108 -14.31 -18.16 11.43
N VAL A 109 -13.52 -17.08 11.50
CA VAL A 109 -12.07 -17.15 11.77
C VAL A 109 -11.71 -16.97 13.25
N ARG A 110 -12.64 -17.10 14.17
CA ARG A 110 -12.44 -16.79 15.60
C ARG A 110 -11.24 -17.49 16.23
N SER A 111 -11.08 -18.80 15.96
CA SER A 111 -9.96 -19.58 16.50
C SER A 111 -8.62 -19.15 15.90
N ILE A 112 -8.59 -18.93 14.60
CA ILE A 112 -7.42 -18.41 13.87
C ILE A 112 -7.07 -17.02 14.37
N GLY A 113 -8.08 -16.14 14.52
CA GLY A 113 -7.93 -14.78 15.02
C GLY A 113 -7.28 -14.72 16.39
N ALA A 114 -7.74 -15.54 17.33
CA ALA A 114 -7.16 -15.61 18.69
C ALA A 114 -5.70 -16.09 18.70
N GLU A 115 -5.34 -17.00 17.78
CA GLU A 115 -3.95 -17.44 17.60
C GLU A 115 -3.08 -16.34 17.03
N VAL A 116 -3.53 -15.73 15.93
CA VAL A 116 -2.85 -14.65 15.24
C VAL A 116 -2.63 -13.44 16.16
N GLU A 117 -3.63 -13.05 16.93
CA GLU A 117 -3.50 -11.97 17.89
C GLU A 117 -2.45 -12.27 18.96
N ARG A 118 -2.42 -13.49 19.48
CA ARG A 118 -1.40 -13.93 20.45
C ARG A 118 0.01 -13.92 19.85
N GLN A 119 0.14 -14.29 18.55
CA GLN A 119 1.44 -14.42 17.89
C GLN A 119 1.99 -13.09 17.36
N TYR A 120 1.14 -12.23 16.83
CA TYR A 120 1.53 -10.99 16.14
C TYR A 120 1.12 -9.73 16.90
N GLY A 121 0.24 -9.85 17.90
CA GLY A 121 -0.28 -8.72 18.66
C GLY A 121 -1.28 -7.84 17.88
N VAL A 122 -1.78 -8.31 16.74
CA VAL A 122 -2.71 -7.58 15.86
C VAL A 122 -4.12 -8.12 16.10
N PRO A 123 -5.10 -7.28 16.52
CA PRO A 123 -6.47 -7.71 16.74
C PRO A 123 -7.11 -8.32 15.48
N ALA A 124 -7.84 -9.41 15.63
CA ALA A 124 -8.45 -10.13 14.52
C ALA A 124 -9.41 -9.26 13.70
N GLU A 125 -10.14 -8.35 14.37
CA GLU A 125 -11.06 -7.41 13.69
C GLU A 125 -10.35 -6.44 12.76
N ILE A 126 -9.12 -6.01 13.06
CA ILE A 126 -8.31 -5.17 12.16
C ILE A 126 -7.96 -5.95 10.90
N ILE A 127 -7.52 -7.20 11.03
CA ILE A 127 -7.16 -8.07 9.91
C ILE A 127 -8.39 -8.33 9.03
N VAL A 128 -9.52 -8.65 9.64
CA VAL A 128 -10.79 -8.88 8.93
C VAL A 128 -11.29 -7.60 8.26
N ALA A 129 -11.10 -6.43 8.87
CA ALA A 129 -11.46 -5.14 8.24
C ALA A 129 -10.60 -4.85 6.99
N ILE A 130 -9.29 -5.10 7.02
CA ILE A 130 -8.42 -5.07 5.83
C ILE A 130 -8.97 -6.01 4.76
N TRP A 131 -9.19 -7.27 5.09
CA TRP A 131 -9.73 -8.28 4.16
C TRP A 131 -11.05 -7.83 3.52
N GLY A 132 -11.94 -7.22 4.32
CA GLY A 132 -13.19 -6.66 3.86
C GLY A 132 -13.04 -5.51 2.87
N HIS A 133 -12.06 -4.63 3.10
CA HIS A 133 -11.78 -3.50 2.20
C HIS A 133 -11.11 -3.96 0.92
N GLU A 134 -10.18 -4.89 0.98
CA GLU A 134 -9.41 -5.34 -0.19
C GLU A 134 -10.24 -6.20 -1.16
N THR A 135 -10.95 -7.20 -0.63
CA THR A 135 -11.59 -8.21 -1.50
C THR A 135 -13.04 -8.53 -1.14
N ALA A 136 -13.70 -7.71 -0.29
CA ALA A 136 -15.01 -8.05 0.24
C ALA A 136 -15.02 -9.47 0.87
N TYR A 137 -14.03 -9.77 1.67
CA TYR A 137 -13.84 -11.08 2.34
C TYR A 137 -13.60 -12.24 1.37
N GLY A 138 -12.85 -12.01 0.29
CA GLY A 138 -12.51 -12.99 -0.73
C GLY A 138 -13.50 -13.11 -1.88
N GLN A 139 -14.53 -12.24 -1.95
CA GLN A 139 -15.54 -12.29 -3.04
C GLN A 139 -15.05 -11.63 -4.34
N VAL A 140 -14.12 -10.68 -4.25
CA VAL A 140 -13.62 -9.91 -5.41
C VAL A 140 -12.10 -9.77 -5.30
N MET A 141 -11.36 -10.71 -5.88
CA MET A 141 -9.88 -10.71 -5.85
C MET A 141 -9.24 -10.17 -7.13
N GLY A 142 -10.04 -9.79 -8.13
CA GLY A 142 -9.57 -9.45 -9.47
C GLY A 142 -9.48 -10.67 -10.38
N GLY A 143 -9.49 -10.44 -11.70
CA GLY A 143 -9.45 -11.51 -12.71
C GLY A 143 -8.50 -11.16 -13.86
N PHE A 144 -7.53 -10.28 -13.63
CA PHE A 144 -6.48 -10.00 -14.61
C PHE A 144 -5.35 -11.01 -14.45
N ASP A 145 -4.82 -11.48 -15.57
CA ASP A 145 -3.56 -12.22 -15.59
C ASP A 145 -2.45 -11.34 -15.02
N LEU A 146 -1.94 -11.70 -13.86
CA LEU A 146 -1.03 -10.88 -13.07
C LEU A 146 0.29 -10.60 -13.81
N PRO A 147 1.02 -11.62 -14.33
CA PRO A 147 2.24 -11.39 -15.09
C PRO A 147 2.01 -10.53 -16.32
N ARG A 148 0.91 -10.77 -17.05
CA ARG A 148 0.56 -9.99 -18.25
C ARG A 148 0.32 -8.53 -17.91
N SER A 149 -0.38 -8.25 -16.80
CA SER A 149 -0.65 -6.90 -16.33
C SER A 149 0.64 -6.16 -15.97
N LEU A 150 1.48 -6.81 -15.17
CA LEU A 150 2.76 -6.23 -14.72
C LEU A 150 3.72 -6.00 -15.89
N ALA A 151 3.85 -6.97 -16.82
CA ALA A 151 4.67 -6.84 -18.00
C ALA A 151 4.20 -5.68 -18.90
N THR A 152 2.88 -5.54 -19.07
CA THR A 152 2.28 -4.45 -19.85
C THR A 152 2.59 -3.09 -19.24
N LEU A 153 2.40 -2.94 -17.92
CA LEU A 153 2.64 -1.68 -17.20
C LEU A 153 4.13 -1.33 -17.13
N ALA A 154 5.00 -2.31 -17.01
CA ALA A 154 6.44 -2.11 -17.05
C ALA A 154 6.93 -1.70 -18.43
N TRP A 155 6.43 -2.37 -19.49
CA TRP A 155 6.74 -2.06 -20.87
C TRP A 155 6.24 -0.67 -21.29
N GLU A 156 5.03 -0.25 -20.87
CA GLU A 156 4.50 1.10 -21.10
C GLU A 156 5.45 2.19 -20.58
N GLY A 157 6.15 1.95 -19.48
CA GLY A 157 7.33 2.70 -19.08
C GLY A 157 7.12 3.79 -18.03
N ARG A 158 5.90 4.31 -17.82
CA ARG A 158 5.64 5.41 -16.88
C ARG A 158 6.09 5.09 -15.43
N ARG A 159 5.95 3.84 -15.02
CA ARG A 159 6.42 3.32 -13.72
C ARG A 159 7.25 2.05 -13.90
N ARG A 160 8.08 2.01 -14.95
CA ARG A 160 8.85 0.84 -15.39
C ARG A 160 9.57 0.15 -14.21
N ALA A 161 10.38 0.89 -13.47
CA ALA A 161 11.19 0.31 -12.40
C ALA A 161 10.36 -0.39 -11.31
N LEU A 162 9.17 0.12 -11.00
CA LEU A 162 8.25 -0.50 -10.06
C LEU A 162 7.70 -1.82 -10.61
N PHE A 163 7.03 -1.75 -11.77
CA PHE A 163 6.34 -2.91 -12.32
C PHE A 163 7.28 -4.00 -12.84
N GLU A 164 8.48 -3.63 -13.33
CA GLU A 164 9.51 -4.60 -13.69
C GLU A 164 10.00 -5.39 -12.48
N ARG A 165 10.20 -4.75 -11.34
CA ARG A 165 10.55 -5.44 -10.09
C ARG A 165 9.46 -6.42 -9.67
N GLU A 166 8.20 -5.96 -9.65
CA GLU A 166 7.07 -6.82 -9.31
C GLU A 166 6.93 -7.99 -10.30
N LEU A 167 7.22 -7.80 -11.59
CA LEU A 167 7.23 -8.86 -12.59
C LEU A 167 8.34 -9.90 -12.32
N ILE A 168 9.55 -9.45 -11.98
CA ILE A 168 10.64 -10.35 -11.58
C ILE A 168 10.26 -11.13 -10.32
N ASP A 169 9.61 -10.49 -9.37
CA ASP A 169 9.15 -11.15 -8.16
C ASP A 169 8.03 -12.18 -8.43
N VAL A 170 7.16 -11.94 -9.43
CA VAL A 170 6.25 -13.00 -9.94
C VAL A 170 7.01 -14.20 -10.46
N LEU A 171 8.10 -13.99 -11.23
CA LEU A 171 8.93 -15.10 -11.72
C LEU A 171 9.56 -15.88 -10.57
N LYS A 172 10.01 -15.19 -9.50
CA LYS A 172 10.51 -15.85 -8.27
C LYS A 172 9.41 -16.62 -7.54
N MET A 173 8.19 -16.10 -7.49
CA MET A 173 7.05 -16.83 -6.91
C MET A 173 6.83 -18.18 -7.63
N VAL A 174 6.82 -18.15 -8.96
CA VAL A 174 6.68 -19.38 -9.79
C VAL A 174 7.87 -20.30 -9.57
N ASP A 175 9.07 -19.77 -9.51
CA ASP A 175 10.28 -20.55 -9.25
C ASP A 175 10.27 -21.23 -7.86
N GLN A 176 9.60 -20.61 -6.88
CA GLN A 176 9.37 -21.15 -5.54
C GLN A 176 8.15 -22.08 -5.46
N GLY A 177 7.47 -22.35 -6.57
CA GLY A 177 6.40 -23.35 -6.64
C GLY A 177 4.97 -22.78 -6.66
N VAL A 178 4.77 -21.45 -6.71
CA VAL A 178 3.43 -20.90 -6.91
C VAL A 178 2.94 -21.26 -8.32
N PRO A 179 1.81 -21.96 -8.46
CA PRO A 179 1.31 -22.36 -9.77
C PRO A 179 0.98 -21.14 -10.64
N ARG A 180 1.41 -21.15 -11.92
CA ARG A 180 1.11 -20.10 -12.90
C ARG A 180 -0.39 -19.80 -13.00
N SER A 181 -1.22 -20.83 -12.85
CA SER A 181 -2.68 -20.72 -12.89
C SER A 181 -3.31 -19.94 -11.72
N ARG A 182 -2.59 -19.71 -10.63
CA ARG A 182 -3.05 -18.92 -9.48
C ARG A 182 -2.73 -17.42 -9.62
N LEU A 183 -1.94 -17.05 -10.61
CA LEU A 183 -1.47 -15.67 -10.78
C LEU A 183 -2.52 -14.80 -11.45
N GLU A 184 -3.65 -14.64 -10.76
CA GLU A 184 -4.72 -13.71 -11.10
C GLU A 184 -4.85 -12.66 -9.99
N GLY A 185 -5.21 -11.42 -10.37
CA GLY A 185 -5.35 -10.33 -9.42
C GLY A 185 -5.93 -9.05 -10.05
N SER A 186 -5.59 -7.91 -9.47
CA SER A 186 -5.95 -6.61 -10.00
C SER A 186 -5.14 -6.26 -11.26
N TRP A 187 -5.65 -5.32 -12.04
CA TRP A 187 -4.94 -4.80 -13.22
C TRP A 187 -3.59 -4.14 -12.87
N ALA A 188 -3.40 -3.72 -11.63
CA ALA A 188 -2.20 -3.01 -11.14
C ALA A 188 -1.24 -3.91 -10.34
N GLY A 189 -1.46 -5.22 -10.32
CA GLY A 189 -0.50 -6.17 -9.76
C GLY A 189 -0.77 -6.65 -8.34
N ALA A 190 -1.85 -6.22 -7.69
CA ALA A 190 -2.23 -6.73 -6.38
C ALA A 190 -3.06 -8.02 -6.49
N PHE A 191 -2.90 -8.96 -5.55
CA PHE A 191 -3.56 -10.27 -5.63
C PHE A 191 -3.83 -10.91 -4.26
N GLY A 192 -4.63 -11.97 -4.28
CA GLY A 192 -5.04 -12.72 -3.10
C GLY A 192 -5.98 -11.93 -2.20
N ASN A 193 -6.37 -12.52 -1.09
CA ASN A 193 -7.33 -11.96 -0.15
C ASN A 193 -6.89 -10.61 0.46
N GLY A 194 -5.58 -10.46 0.70
CA GLY A 194 -4.97 -9.23 1.24
C GLY A 194 -4.53 -8.24 0.17
N GLN A 195 -4.73 -8.52 -1.12
CA GLN A 195 -4.25 -7.68 -2.23
C GLN A 195 -2.77 -7.29 -2.11
N PHE A 196 -1.93 -8.29 -1.84
CA PHE A 196 -0.48 -8.10 -1.79
C PHE A 196 0.11 -7.87 -3.19
N LEU A 197 1.17 -7.09 -3.26
CA LEU A 197 2.07 -7.10 -4.41
C LEU A 197 3.02 -8.30 -4.35
N PRO A 198 3.59 -8.77 -5.47
CA PRO A 198 4.54 -9.89 -5.51
C PRO A 198 5.71 -9.75 -4.52
N SER A 199 6.31 -8.57 -4.44
CA SER A 199 7.37 -8.26 -3.48
C SER A 199 6.94 -8.40 -2.03
N VAL A 200 5.70 -7.97 -1.71
CA VAL A 200 5.11 -8.11 -0.37
C VAL A 200 4.85 -9.58 -0.06
N TYR A 201 4.30 -10.34 -1.02
CA TYR A 201 4.06 -11.77 -0.88
C TYR A 201 5.36 -12.55 -0.57
N LEU A 202 6.41 -12.31 -1.36
CA LEU A 202 7.70 -12.98 -1.15
C LEU A 202 8.28 -12.71 0.23
N ARG A 203 8.11 -11.50 0.73
CA ARG A 203 8.67 -11.06 2.01
C ARG A 203 7.82 -11.43 3.21
N LEU A 204 6.49 -11.36 3.10
CA LEU A 204 5.59 -11.33 4.26
C LEU A 204 4.49 -12.39 4.26
N ALA A 205 4.21 -13.07 3.13
CA ALA A 205 3.24 -14.15 3.14
C ALA A 205 3.73 -15.33 4.02
N VAL A 206 2.83 -15.88 4.80
CA VAL A 206 3.09 -16.93 5.79
C VAL A 206 2.28 -18.17 5.42
N ASP A 207 2.92 -19.32 5.52
CA ASP A 207 2.27 -20.63 5.61
C ASP A 207 1.83 -20.80 7.08
N GLY A 208 0.59 -20.48 7.34
CA GLY A 208 0.07 -20.39 8.70
C GLY A 208 -0.41 -21.74 9.25
N ASP A 209 -0.81 -22.67 8.38
CA ASP A 209 -1.25 -24.00 8.75
C ASP A 209 -0.16 -25.08 8.60
N GLY A 210 0.99 -24.72 8.01
CA GLY A 210 2.15 -25.59 7.88
C GLY A 210 2.01 -26.66 6.79
N ASP A 211 1.16 -26.41 5.79
CA ASP A 211 0.92 -27.36 4.67
C ASP A 211 2.02 -27.30 3.59
N GLY A 212 2.97 -26.36 3.70
CA GLY A 212 4.06 -26.13 2.75
C GLY A 212 3.73 -25.12 1.66
N SER A 213 2.56 -24.49 1.71
CA SER A 213 2.09 -23.47 0.77
C SER A 213 1.80 -22.15 1.53
N ARG A 214 1.93 -21.01 0.85
CA ARG A 214 1.47 -19.70 1.35
C ARG A 214 0.25 -19.30 0.55
N ASP A 215 -0.89 -19.98 0.77
CA ASP A 215 -2.10 -19.83 -0.05
C ASP A 215 -2.97 -18.67 0.43
N ILE A 216 -2.55 -17.42 0.16
CA ILE A 216 -3.34 -16.23 0.48
C ILE A 216 -4.57 -16.05 -0.43
N TRP A 217 -4.85 -16.97 -1.35
CA TRP A 217 -6.03 -16.92 -2.21
C TRP A 217 -7.20 -17.72 -1.60
N ASN A 218 -6.93 -18.89 -1.02
CA ASN A 218 -7.96 -19.83 -0.60
C ASN A 218 -7.87 -20.24 0.88
N SER A 219 -6.70 -20.06 1.53
CA SER A 219 -6.54 -20.35 2.96
C SER A 219 -6.86 -19.15 3.81
N ASP A 220 -7.89 -19.27 4.66
CA ASP A 220 -8.20 -18.26 5.68
C ASP A 220 -7.06 -18.14 6.69
N VAL A 221 -6.38 -19.24 7.00
CA VAL A 221 -5.25 -19.28 7.94
C VAL A 221 -4.08 -18.47 7.39
N ASP A 222 -3.62 -18.78 6.19
CA ASP A 222 -2.51 -18.08 5.56
C ASP A 222 -2.81 -16.61 5.33
N THR A 223 -4.04 -16.29 4.93
CA THR A 223 -4.50 -14.91 4.77
C THR A 223 -4.37 -14.12 6.07
N MET A 224 -4.91 -14.67 7.18
CA MET A 224 -4.89 -14.01 8.49
C MET A 224 -3.45 -13.83 9.00
N HIS A 225 -2.63 -14.89 8.92
CA HIS A 225 -1.22 -14.84 9.33
C HIS A 225 -0.40 -13.87 8.47
N SER A 226 -0.65 -13.84 7.15
CA SER A 226 0.10 -12.96 6.24
C SER A 226 -0.23 -11.49 6.47
N ILE A 227 -1.51 -11.13 6.63
CA ILE A 227 -1.90 -9.74 6.94
C ILE A 227 -1.34 -9.34 8.30
N ALA A 228 -1.44 -10.19 9.32
CA ALA A 228 -0.89 -9.91 10.64
C ALA A 228 0.63 -9.74 10.62
N ASN A 229 1.33 -10.57 9.84
CA ASN A 229 2.78 -10.46 9.67
C ASN A 229 3.17 -9.14 9.00
N TYR A 230 2.39 -8.68 8.02
CA TYR A 230 2.57 -7.34 7.43
C TYR A 230 2.46 -6.25 8.50
N PHE A 231 1.42 -6.28 9.32
CA PHE A 231 1.20 -5.27 10.37
C PHE A 231 2.32 -5.29 11.43
N ARG A 232 2.78 -6.49 11.82
CA ARG A 232 3.92 -6.63 12.74
C ARG A 232 5.21 -6.06 12.14
N ASP A 233 5.50 -6.37 10.87
CA ASP A 233 6.67 -5.86 10.16
C ASP A 233 6.63 -4.33 10.01
N ALA A 234 5.45 -3.76 9.80
CA ALA A 234 5.21 -2.31 9.75
C ALA A 234 5.21 -1.63 11.14
N GLY A 235 5.43 -2.37 12.22
CA GLY A 235 5.60 -1.83 13.58
C GLY A 235 4.32 -1.68 14.38
N TRP A 236 3.33 -2.56 14.18
CA TRP A 236 2.14 -2.62 15.02
C TRP A 236 2.49 -2.78 16.50
N ARG A 237 1.86 -2.00 17.35
CA ARG A 237 2.06 -2.02 18.80
C ARG A 237 0.90 -2.72 19.48
N THR A 238 1.18 -3.87 20.07
CA THR A 238 0.20 -4.66 20.82
C THR A 238 -0.41 -3.86 21.98
N GLY A 239 -1.74 -3.89 22.09
CA GLY A 239 -2.47 -3.21 23.14
C GLY A 239 -2.65 -1.70 22.96
N GLU A 240 -2.02 -1.07 21.96
CA GLU A 240 -2.29 0.31 21.59
C GLU A 240 -3.48 0.35 20.63
N PRO A 241 -4.53 1.18 20.87
CA PRO A 241 -5.62 1.31 19.91
C PRO A 241 -5.11 1.92 18.58
N TRP A 242 -5.80 1.70 17.47
CA TRP A 242 -5.44 2.37 16.19
C TRP A 242 -5.70 3.88 16.24
N ALA A 243 -6.73 4.30 16.93
CA ALA A 243 -7.08 5.68 17.26
C ALA A 243 -8.09 5.71 18.40
N VAL A 244 -8.31 6.88 18.98
CA VAL A 244 -9.40 7.14 19.93
C VAL A 244 -10.21 8.33 19.45
N ARG A 245 -11.53 8.21 19.41
CA ARG A 245 -12.40 9.37 19.19
C ARG A 245 -12.13 10.42 20.25
N ALA A 246 -12.12 11.69 19.86
CA ALA A 246 -11.88 12.80 20.76
C ALA A 246 -12.98 13.87 20.61
N TYR A 247 -13.34 14.48 21.71
CA TYR A 247 -14.07 15.73 21.71
C TYR A 247 -13.06 16.87 21.56
N VAL A 248 -13.23 17.68 20.53
CA VAL A 248 -12.35 18.81 20.21
C VAL A 248 -13.23 20.05 20.13
N PRO A 249 -13.41 20.81 21.24
CA PRO A 249 -14.22 22.02 21.22
C PRO A 249 -13.57 23.11 20.37
N ASN A 250 -14.36 24.07 19.91
CA ASN A 250 -13.83 25.20 19.16
C ASN A 250 -12.79 26.01 19.96
N SER A 251 -12.87 25.99 21.27
CA SER A 251 -11.93 26.62 22.20
C SER A 251 -10.63 25.82 22.41
N ALA A 252 -10.50 24.62 21.85
CA ALA A 252 -9.27 23.85 21.97
C ALA A 252 -8.08 24.62 21.36
N ASP A 253 -6.94 24.58 22.05
CA ASP A 253 -5.74 25.23 21.57
C ASP A 253 -5.08 24.45 20.42
N ARG A 254 -5.23 24.96 19.21
CA ARG A 254 -4.63 24.43 17.99
C ARG A 254 -3.35 25.14 17.56
N SER A 255 -2.79 26.00 18.41
CA SER A 255 -1.57 26.74 18.09
C SER A 255 -0.35 25.83 18.07
N GLY A 256 0.47 25.96 17.02
CA GLY A 256 1.76 25.26 16.90
C GLY A 256 1.64 23.72 16.87
N ILE A 257 0.50 23.21 16.36
CA ILE A 257 0.31 21.75 16.21
C ILE A 257 0.55 21.25 14.79
N GLU A 258 0.93 22.10 13.87
CA GLU A 258 1.21 21.75 12.49
C GLU A 258 2.30 20.67 12.43
N ASN A 259 2.11 19.71 11.52
CA ASN A 259 3.10 18.68 11.31
C ASN A 259 4.19 19.17 10.35
N HIS A 260 5.40 19.27 10.85
CA HIS A 260 6.59 19.66 10.07
C HIS A 260 7.51 18.47 9.76
N VAL A 261 7.12 17.26 10.14
CA VAL A 261 7.92 16.05 9.93
C VAL A 261 7.56 15.43 8.58
N ASN A 262 8.53 15.40 7.66
CA ASN A 262 8.40 14.65 6.42
C ASN A 262 8.47 13.14 6.73
N SER A 263 7.38 12.44 6.49
CA SER A 263 7.39 10.97 6.53
C SER A 263 7.94 10.42 5.20
N PRO A 264 8.89 9.49 5.20
CA PRO A 264 9.33 8.81 3.98
C PRO A 264 8.24 7.92 3.39
N VAL A 265 7.29 7.49 4.23
CA VAL A 265 6.13 6.69 3.83
C VAL A 265 4.89 7.56 3.88
N CYS A 266 4.11 7.59 2.80
CA CYS A 266 2.86 8.34 2.71
C CYS A 266 2.96 9.85 3.08
N PRO A 267 3.90 10.64 2.58
CA PRO A 267 4.15 11.99 3.08
C PRO A 267 2.92 12.90 3.04
N ARG A 268 2.15 12.89 1.94
CA ARG A 268 0.98 13.76 1.74
C ARG A 268 -0.15 13.55 2.73
N VAL A 269 -0.35 12.32 3.21
CA VAL A 269 -1.43 12.04 4.17
C VAL A 269 -1.08 12.52 5.56
N HIS A 270 0.22 12.51 5.91
CA HIS A 270 0.70 13.01 7.20
C HIS A 270 0.64 14.53 7.33
N GLU A 271 0.65 15.27 6.23
CA GLU A 271 0.46 16.73 6.23
C GLU A 271 -0.90 17.15 6.82
N ARG A 272 -1.89 16.27 6.80
CA ARG A 272 -3.23 16.50 7.35
C ARG A 272 -3.37 16.16 8.83
N HIS A 273 -2.35 15.58 9.44
CA HIS A 273 -2.31 15.27 10.86
C HIS A 273 -1.58 16.37 11.61
N SER A 274 -1.90 16.56 12.89
CA SER A 274 -1.07 17.40 13.75
C SER A 274 0.31 16.77 13.99
N ARG A 275 1.21 17.54 14.59
CA ARG A 275 2.40 16.96 15.23
C ARG A 275 1.98 15.99 16.34
N TRP A 276 2.89 15.12 16.73
CA TRP A 276 2.68 14.18 17.82
C TRP A 276 2.87 14.85 19.18
N LEU A 277 1.88 14.71 20.04
CA LEU A 277 1.89 15.10 21.43
C LEU A 277 1.41 13.91 22.29
N THR A 278 1.72 13.93 23.58
CA THR A 278 1.13 12.98 24.50
C THR A 278 -0.36 13.25 24.69
N VAL A 279 -1.13 12.25 25.07
CA VAL A 279 -2.56 12.42 25.39
C VAL A 279 -2.75 13.43 26.52
N ARG A 280 -1.82 13.49 27.49
CA ARG A 280 -1.81 14.51 28.53
C ARG A 280 -1.73 15.92 27.97
N GLU A 281 -0.79 16.18 27.07
CA GLU A 281 -0.65 17.49 26.41
C GLU A 281 -1.88 17.84 25.57
N TRP A 282 -2.54 16.84 24.97
CA TRP A 282 -3.82 17.04 24.28
C TRP A 282 -4.93 17.45 25.24
N ARG A 283 -5.02 16.83 26.42
CA ARG A 283 -5.99 17.21 27.48
C ARG A 283 -5.75 18.65 27.97
N GLU A 284 -4.49 19.01 28.18
CA GLU A 284 -4.11 20.40 28.56
C GLU A 284 -4.52 21.42 27.51
N ARG A 285 -4.63 21.01 26.23
CA ARG A 285 -5.12 21.82 25.11
C ARG A 285 -6.64 21.77 24.93
N GLY A 286 -7.36 21.06 25.79
CA GLY A 286 -8.81 20.96 25.77
C GLY A 286 -9.34 19.85 24.84
N VAL A 287 -8.50 18.92 24.38
CA VAL A 287 -8.91 17.75 23.59
C VAL A 287 -9.18 16.58 24.54
N GLU A 288 -10.41 16.07 24.57
CA GLU A 288 -10.83 15.02 25.48
C GLU A 288 -11.07 13.68 24.75
N PRO A 289 -10.23 12.65 25.00
CA PRO A 289 -10.48 11.30 24.48
C PRO A 289 -11.82 10.74 24.97
N ARG A 290 -12.56 10.08 24.09
CA ARG A 290 -13.86 9.48 24.39
C ARG A 290 -13.79 8.04 24.89
N SER A 291 -12.59 7.45 24.89
CA SER A 291 -12.30 6.12 25.42
C SER A 291 -11.01 6.15 26.23
N PRO A 292 -10.80 5.21 27.15
CA PRO A 292 -9.55 5.12 27.91
C PRO A 292 -8.33 5.01 27.01
N ILE A 293 -7.34 5.82 27.28
CA ILE A 293 -6.01 5.79 26.66
C ILE A 293 -5.02 6.37 27.67
N ALA A 294 -3.81 5.80 27.72
CA ALA A 294 -2.79 6.24 28.68
C ALA A 294 -2.31 7.67 28.35
N ASP A 295 -2.08 8.46 29.41
CA ASP A 295 -1.70 9.88 29.28
C ASP A 295 -0.35 10.09 28.60
N ASP A 296 0.54 9.12 28.64
CA ASP A 296 1.86 9.13 27.99
C ASP A 296 1.84 8.58 26.56
N THR A 297 0.71 8.08 26.08
CA THR A 297 0.57 7.64 24.69
C THR A 297 0.77 8.83 23.75
N MET A 298 1.66 8.67 22.78
CA MET A 298 1.86 9.66 21.72
C MET A 298 0.74 9.54 20.68
N ALA A 299 0.10 10.65 20.35
CA ALA A 299 -0.96 10.70 19.36
C ALA A 299 -0.91 11.98 18.50
N ALA A 300 -1.41 11.89 17.29
CA ALA A 300 -1.65 13.05 16.43
C ALA A 300 -3.14 13.36 16.38
N LEU A 301 -3.52 14.62 16.51
CA LEU A 301 -4.90 15.06 16.29
C LEU A 301 -5.22 15.04 14.79
N PHE A 302 -6.36 14.48 14.46
CA PHE A 302 -6.93 14.47 13.12
C PHE A 302 -8.40 14.88 13.16
N GLU A 303 -8.74 15.94 12.45
CA GLU A 303 -10.10 16.47 12.28
C GLU A 303 -10.46 16.34 10.79
N PRO A 304 -10.92 15.16 10.33
CA PRO A 304 -11.04 14.83 8.91
C PRO A 304 -11.98 15.76 8.13
N ASP A 305 -13.07 16.19 8.73
CA ASP A 305 -14.09 17.05 8.12
C ASP A 305 -14.09 18.48 8.74
N GLY A 306 -13.07 18.79 9.56
CA GLY A 306 -12.86 20.11 10.15
C GLY A 306 -13.27 20.21 11.63
N PRO A 307 -13.09 21.41 12.25
CA PRO A 307 -13.18 21.57 13.70
C PRO A 307 -14.55 21.36 14.35
N ALA A 308 -15.63 21.32 13.59
CA ALA A 308 -17.00 21.12 14.12
C ALA A 308 -17.44 19.65 14.13
N GLU A 309 -16.62 18.77 13.57
CA GLU A 309 -16.91 17.35 13.38
C GLU A 309 -16.08 16.48 14.35
N PRO A 310 -16.38 15.17 14.46
CA PRO A 310 -15.64 14.29 15.34
C PRO A 310 -14.14 14.31 15.04
N GLY A 311 -13.33 14.63 16.05
CA GLY A 311 -11.89 14.49 16.00
C GLY A 311 -11.43 13.11 16.46
N TYR A 312 -10.18 12.79 16.15
CA TYR A 312 -9.52 11.55 16.51
C TYR A 312 -8.10 11.82 16.99
N LEU A 313 -7.69 11.11 18.02
CA LEU A 313 -6.28 10.97 18.40
C LEU A 313 -5.76 9.70 17.75
N LEU A 314 -4.95 9.87 16.72
CA LEU A 314 -4.35 8.80 15.92
C LEU A 314 -3.07 8.32 16.60
N THR A 315 -2.93 7.02 16.82
CA THR A 315 -1.74 6.42 17.43
C THR A 315 -0.75 5.91 16.37
N GLN A 316 0.32 5.24 16.82
CA GLN A 316 1.26 4.59 15.91
C GLN A 316 0.56 3.52 15.05
N ASN A 317 -0.43 2.82 15.59
CA ASN A 317 -1.14 1.78 14.84
C ASN A 317 -1.96 2.33 13.67
N TYR A 318 -2.41 3.58 13.72
CA TYR A 318 -3.00 4.22 12.55
C TYR A 318 -1.99 4.37 11.40
N ARG A 319 -0.71 4.67 11.71
CA ARG A 319 0.34 4.75 10.70
C ARG A 319 0.58 3.42 10.01
N VAL A 320 0.52 2.33 10.77
CA VAL A 320 0.64 0.98 10.22
C VAL A 320 -0.48 0.69 9.20
N ILE A 321 -1.73 1.10 9.52
CA ILE A 321 -2.83 0.98 8.54
C ILE A 321 -2.58 1.86 7.30
N LEU A 322 -2.03 3.06 7.47
CA LEU A 322 -1.67 3.93 6.35
C LEU A 322 -0.58 3.32 5.46
N GLU A 323 0.35 2.53 6.00
CA GLU A 323 1.39 1.88 5.19
C GLU A 323 0.81 0.81 4.27
N TYR A 324 -0.31 0.19 4.67
CA TYR A 324 -1.03 -0.74 3.80
C TYR A 324 -1.63 -0.03 2.58
N ASN A 325 -2.20 1.16 2.79
CA ASN A 325 -2.70 2.03 1.73
C ASN A 325 -2.60 3.50 2.15
N CYS A 326 -1.80 4.30 1.42
CA CYS A 326 -1.52 5.71 1.71
C CYS A 326 -2.74 6.64 1.54
N SER A 327 -3.84 6.36 2.23
CA SER A 327 -5.06 7.14 2.21
C SER A 327 -5.68 7.28 3.60
N ASN A 328 -5.88 8.51 4.08
CA ASN A 328 -6.61 8.75 5.33
C ASN A 328 -8.06 8.24 5.26
N TYR A 329 -8.69 8.28 4.10
CA TYR A 329 -10.02 7.72 3.90
C TYR A 329 -10.04 6.21 4.11
N TYR A 330 -9.05 5.53 3.52
CA TYR A 330 -8.89 4.09 3.69
C TYR A 330 -8.59 3.73 5.16
N ALA A 331 -7.58 4.33 5.76
CA ALA A 331 -7.16 3.99 7.12
C ALA A 331 -8.28 4.22 8.16
N MET A 332 -9.00 5.37 8.08
CA MET A 332 -10.18 5.62 8.90
C MET A 332 -11.28 4.59 8.67
N SER A 333 -11.53 4.24 7.41
CA SER A 333 -12.56 3.26 7.05
C SER A 333 -12.25 1.86 7.58
N VAL A 334 -10.98 1.44 7.51
CA VAL A 334 -10.51 0.16 8.10
C VAL A 334 -10.68 0.17 9.62
N GLY A 335 -10.17 1.18 10.32
CA GLY A 335 -10.26 1.24 11.78
C GLY A 335 -11.70 1.29 12.28
N LEU A 336 -12.53 2.14 11.66
CA LEU A 336 -13.96 2.22 12.04
C LEU A 336 -14.75 0.96 11.66
N LEU A 337 -14.40 0.27 10.57
CA LEU A 337 -15.00 -1.03 10.26
C LEU A 337 -14.62 -2.08 11.31
N ALA A 338 -13.35 -2.10 11.74
CA ALA A 338 -12.90 -2.99 12.81
C ALA A 338 -13.69 -2.76 14.11
N ASP A 339 -13.88 -1.49 14.49
CA ASP A 339 -14.68 -1.12 15.67
C ASP A 339 -16.15 -1.58 15.55
N GLU A 340 -16.75 -1.55 14.35
CA GLU A 340 -18.13 -1.96 14.12
C GLU A 340 -18.31 -3.48 14.12
N ILE A 341 -17.36 -4.24 13.56
CA ILE A 341 -17.48 -5.71 13.48
C ILE A 341 -17.12 -6.41 14.78
N SER A 342 -16.44 -5.74 15.72
CA SER A 342 -16.07 -6.28 17.03
C SER A 342 -17.15 -6.10 18.11
N ARG A 343 -18.22 -5.32 17.84
CA ARG A 343 -19.35 -5.10 18.76
C ARG A 343 -20.29 -6.31 18.79
#